data_9ec4e63292c3e63ae0613bc63709e0d0
#
_entry.id   9ec4e63292c3e63ae0613bc63709e0d0
#
_cell.length_a   1.000
_cell.length_b   1.000
_cell.length_c   1.000
_cell.angle_alpha   90.00
_cell.angle_beta   90.00
_cell.angle_gamma   90.00
#
_symmetry.space_group_name_H-M   'P 1'
#
loop_
_entity.id
_entity.type
_entity.pdbx_description
1 polymer ?
#
loop_
_entity_poly.entity_id
_entity_poly.type
_entity_poly.pdbx_seq_one_letter_code
_entity_poly.pdbx_strand_id
1 'polypeptide(L)'
;MSRRTEMLLKNMEFVGYNDLNKKPGFQMGMHRTEDGRYFIYSACFRDNGFNIIEVTDPKNPVSKWVEGDWVSEVHDGQSLAKIQVAGGKLIACYGGTMRVLHGTHEQPYWGGFKIYDITEDPWNPKFLGQFECEDGPGVHRSYYDGGRYAYIMGSKRNYMGYILRIIDLEDPTHPVEVGSWWADGQYLGNKKASDIPEFGTEPFMKLPNGHAITERNDIVYAAFPNVGFCMIDVKDKTRPRLLGNVPLNPPFSNGQSGAAVHTAMPLGDRPFAIVTTEGERPWYFDPNREDGMFHKITSQPMNMIGMIETGDKENPSLISVFPYPEVPEEYKKCHGENFNIIDGQRVVFGPHNMYDAAPQDCLEQRDDRVYNCHFQAGLRVYDVSDPFVPKEIAYFMPPDPEGTWFDIEDGTLFPGPHIGIAEDVLVDDRGYIYVDTYQDGLYIVRCTV
;
A
#
# COMPACT_ATOMS: atom_id res chain seq x y z
N MET A 1 -0.33 -23.31 19.48
CA MET A 1 1.00 -22.66 19.45
C MET A 1 1.21 -21.74 20.62
N SER A 2 2.46 -21.53 21.00
CA SER A 2 2.80 -20.48 21.95
C SER A 2 2.90 -19.15 21.19
N ARG A 3 2.21 -18.13 21.67
CA ARG A 3 2.35 -16.76 21.19
C ARG A 3 3.81 -16.31 21.32
N ARG A 4 4.37 -15.72 20.29
CA ARG A 4 5.69 -15.10 20.34
C ARG A 4 5.58 -13.70 20.94
N THR A 5 6.13 -13.52 22.12
CA THR A 5 6.06 -12.25 22.86
C THR A 5 7.23 -11.30 22.58
N GLU A 6 8.26 -11.80 21.92
CA GLU A 6 9.49 -11.05 21.63
C GLU A 6 9.49 -10.57 20.17
N MET A 7 9.97 -9.36 19.97
CA MET A 7 10.31 -8.89 18.62
C MET A 7 11.59 -9.61 18.14
N LEU A 8 11.69 -9.85 16.84
CA LEU A 8 12.88 -10.43 16.25
C LEU A 8 13.59 -9.38 15.38
N LEU A 9 14.89 -9.27 15.58
CA LEU A 9 15.74 -8.25 14.99
C LEU A 9 17.01 -8.90 14.43
N LYS A 10 17.36 -8.54 13.20
CA LYS A 10 18.67 -8.84 12.61
C LYS A 10 19.25 -7.56 12.04
N ASN A 11 20.45 -7.16 12.48
CA ASN A 11 21.11 -5.93 12.08
C ASN A 11 20.20 -4.69 12.27
N MET A 12 19.40 -4.70 13.31
CA MET A 12 18.51 -3.61 13.71
C MET A 12 18.50 -3.43 15.22
N GLU A 13 18.24 -2.23 15.67
CA GLU A 13 18.00 -1.89 17.07
C GLU A 13 16.57 -1.33 17.24
N PHE A 14 15.93 -1.69 18.34
CA PHE A 14 14.66 -1.11 18.74
C PHE A 14 14.90 0.27 19.37
N VAL A 15 14.09 1.26 18.99
CA VAL A 15 14.22 2.64 19.44
C VAL A 15 13.02 3.08 20.26
N GLY A 16 11.80 2.86 19.78
CA GLY A 16 10.60 3.32 20.43
C GLY A 16 9.33 2.66 19.91
N TYR A 17 8.22 2.96 20.58
CA TYR A 17 6.92 2.38 20.28
C TYR A 17 5.79 3.36 20.61
N ASN A 18 4.71 3.32 19.83
CA ASN A 18 3.45 4.01 20.09
C ASN A 18 2.27 3.09 19.77
N ASP A 19 1.28 3.03 20.64
CA ASP A 19 0.13 2.13 20.48
C ASP A 19 -0.94 2.65 19.50
N LEU A 20 -0.68 3.76 18.80
CA LEU A 20 -1.59 4.40 17.84
C LEU A 20 -3.02 4.62 18.38
N ASN A 21 -3.15 4.87 19.67
CA ASN A 21 -4.45 4.96 20.35
C ASN A 21 -5.31 3.70 20.16
N LYS A 22 -4.69 2.54 19.99
CA LYS A 22 -5.30 1.23 19.70
C LYS A 22 -6.13 1.22 18.42
N LYS A 23 -5.73 2.00 17.43
CA LYS A 23 -6.30 2.00 16.09
C LYS A 23 -5.38 1.23 15.13
N PRO A 24 -5.94 0.44 14.20
CA PRO A 24 -5.12 -0.25 13.19
C PRO A 24 -4.36 0.75 12.35
N GLY A 25 -3.05 0.58 12.25
CA GLY A 25 -2.24 1.36 11.35
C GLY A 25 -2.36 0.91 9.90
N PHE A 26 -2.07 1.84 8.99
CA PHE A 26 -1.99 1.54 7.56
C PHE A 26 -0.95 2.46 6.90
N GLN A 27 -1.26 3.13 5.79
CA GLN A 27 -0.28 3.94 5.09
C GLN A 27 0.10 5.20 5.87
N MET A 28 1.40 5.52 5.89
CA MET A 28 1.96 6.65 6.59
C MET A 28 2.50 7.74 5.64
N GLY A 29 2.51 8.98 6.14
CA GLY A 29 3.24 10.10 5.53
C GLY A 29 3.91 10.95 6.60
N MET A 30 5.02 11.62 6.24
CA MET A 30 5.81 12.41 7.19
C MET A 30 5.83 13.90 6.82
N HIS A 31 5.82 14.74 7.85
CA HIS A 31 6.06 16.17 7.77
C HIS A 31 7.14 16.58 8.75
N ARG A 32 8.09 17.42 8.31
CA ARG A 32 9.02 18.14 9.17
C ARG A 32 8.66 19.61 9.17
N THR A 33 8.41 20.15 10.37
CA THR A 33 8.13 21.56 10.55
C THR A 33 9.40 22.42 10.38
N GLU A 34 9.24 23.73 10.17
CA GLU A 34 10.36 24.65 10.05
C GLU A 34 11.23 24.73 11.32
N ASP A 35 10.63 24.51 12.50
CA ASP A 35 11.34 24.43 13.78
C ASP A 35 11.99 23.05 14.04
N GLY A 36 11.92 22.13 13.06
CA GLY A 36 12.64 20.86 13.07
C GLY A 36 11.92 19.72 13.80
N ARG A 37 10.62 19.83 14.09
CA ARG A 37 9.84 18.74 14.65
C ARG A 37 9.36 17.80 13.54
N TYR A 38 9.27 16.51 13.87
CA TYR A 38 8.87 15.44 12.95
C TYR A 38 7.51 14.89 13.34
N PHE A 39 6.62 14.82 12.37
CA PHE A 39 5.26 14.32 12.52
C PHE A 39 4.98 13.23 11.49
N ILE A 40 4.40 12.13 11.94
CA ILE A 40 3.83 11.10 11.08
C ILE A 40 2.31 11.21 11.14
N TYR A 41 1.69 11.08 9.98
CA TYR A 41 0.26 10.88 9.84
C TYR A 41 0.05 9.43 9.40
N SER A 42 -0.59 8.63 10.24
CA SER A 42 -0.88 7.22 9.95
C SER A 42 -2.37 7.05 9.68
N ALA A 43 -2.70 6.61 8.48
CA ALA A 43 -4.05 6.24 8.09
C ALA A 43 -4.55 5.06 8.93
N CYS A 44 -5.86 4.90 9.00
CA CYS A 44 -6.46 3.79 9.71
C CYS A 44 -7.30 2.93 8.77
N PHE A 45 -6.95 1.67 8.65
CA PHE A 45 -7.75 0.73 7.89
C PHE A 45 -9.04 0.39 8.65
N ARG A 46 -10.18 0.47 7.98
CA ARG A 46 -11.52 0.23 8.54
C ARG A 46 -12.05 1.26 9.53
N ASP A 47 -11.39 2.41 9.65
CA ASP A 47 -11.92 3.53 10.40
C ASP A 47 -11.86 4.79 9.55
N ASN A 48 -12.53 5.85 9.97
CA ASN A 48 -12.62 7.11 9.22
C ASN A 48 -11.80 8.22 9.87
N GLY A 49 -10.64 7.88 10.36
CA GLY A 49 -9.73 8.82 10.99
C GLY A 49 -8.27 8.47 10.75
N PHE A 50 -7.39 9.20 11.38
CA PHE A 50 -5.95 8.97 11.32
C PHE A 50 -5.27 9.38 12.63
N ASN A 51 -4.12 8.78 12.89
CA ASN A 51 -3.25 9.21 13.96
C ASN A 51 -2.28 10.28 13.49
N ILE A 52 -2.03 11.27 14.32
CA ILE A 52 -0.91 12.20 14.24
C ILE A 52 0.08 11.79 15.31
N ILE A 53 1.33 11.55 14.94
CA ILE A 53 2.37 11.08 15.86
C ILE A 53 3.56 12.02 15.76
N GLU A 54 3.90 12.72 16.84
CA GLU A 54 5.16 13.45 16.93
C GLU A 54 6.29 12.48 17.28
N VAL A 55 7.28 12.42 16.39
CA VAL A 55 8.44 11.53 16.49
C VAL A 55 9.76 12.31 16.51
N THR A 56 9.72 13.56 16.94
CA THR A 56 10.90 14.42 17.16
C THR A 56 11.88 13.72 18.10
N ASP A 57 11.37 13.18 19.21
CA ASP A 57 12.08 12.19 20.02
C ASP A 57 11.53 10.79 19.70
N PRO A 58 12.22 10.00 18.87
CA PRO A 58 11.73 8.69 18.45
C PRO A 58 11.68 7.64 19.58
N LYS A 59 12.30 7.94 20.74
CA LYS A 59 12.22 7.06 21.92
C LYS A 59 10.94 7.25 22.71
N ASN A 60 10.33 8.44 22.60
CA ASN A 60 9.14 8.83 23.33
C ASN A 60 8.09 9.45 22.37
N PRO A 61 7.59 8.71 21.38
CA PRO A 61 6.61 9.22 20.44
C PRO A 61 5.29 9.52 21.13
N VAL A 62 4.66 10.64 20.76
CA VAL A 62 3.37 11.08 21.31
C VAL A 62 2.34 11.10 20.20
N SER A 63 1.15 10.55 20.42
CA SER A 63 0.12 10.49 19.39
C SER A 63 -1.21 11.12 19.82
N LYS A 64 -1.98 11.54 18.81
CA LYS A 64 -3.35 12.01 18.89
C LYS A 64 -4.17 11.35 17.79
N TRP A 65 -5.30 10.77 18.15
CA TRP A 65 -6.31 10.35 17.19
C TRP A 65 -7.12 11.55 16.69
N VAL A 66 -7.32 11.63 15.37
CA VAL A 66 -8.19 12.59 14.71
C VAL A 66 -9.33 11.84 14.07
N GLU A 67 -10.52 12.02 14.57
CA GLU A 67 -11.74 11.48 13.96
C GLU A 67 -11.99 12.18 12.64
N GLY A 68 -12.18 11.40 11.58
CA GLY A 68 -12.55 11.95 10.28
C GLY A 68 -14.03 12.32 10.25
N ASP A 69 -14.35 13.26 9.36
CA ASP A 69 -15.75 13.56 9.08
C ASP A 69 -16.35 12.46 8.22
N TRP A 70 -17.41 11.84 8.71
CA TRP A 70 -18.22 10.96 7.89
C TRP A 70 -18.96 11.81 6.84
N VAL A 71 -18.62 11.60 5.58
CA VAL A 71 -19.22 12.37 4.47
C VAL A 71 -20.41 11.67 3.85
N SER A 72 -20.82 10.54 4.40
CA SER A 72 -21.96 9.73 4.00
C SER A 72 -22.78 9.35 5.23
N GLU A 73 -24.11 9.33 5.09
CA GLU A 73 -25.00 8.78 6.12
C GLU A 73 -24.84 7.27 6.30
N VAL A 74 -24.20 6.61 5.32
CA VAL A 74 -23.89 5.18 5.33
C VAL A 74 -22.40 5.02 5.59
N HIS A 75 -22.03 4.67 6.79
CA HIS A 75 -20.64 4.50 7.23
C HIS A 75 -20.03 3.16 6.78
N ASP A 76 -20.85 2.17 6.49
CA ASP A 76 -20.42 0.85 6.05
C ASP A 76 -19.71 0.93 4.68
N GLY A 77 -18.43 0.63 4.69
CA GLY A 77 -17.66 0.55 3.45
C GLY A 77 -16.74 1.72 3.16
N GLN A 78 -16.85 2.83 3.88
CA GLN A 78 -15.89 3.93 3.77
C GLN A 78 -14.71 3.74 4.74
N SER A 79 -13.50 3.99 4.26
CA SER A 79 -12.28 3.88 5.05
C SER A 79 -11.27 4.93 4.62
N LEU A 80 -10.57 5.51 5.57
CA LEU A 80 -9.39 6.35 5.33
C LEU A 80 -8.14 5.49 5.46
N ALA A 81 -7.86 4.69 4.45
CA ALA A 81 -6.74 3.75 4.48
C ALA A 81 -5.43 4.33 3.90
N LYS A 82 -5.47 5.43 3.19
CA LYS A 82 -4.31 5.98 2.48
C LYS A 82 -4.11 7.46 2.79
N ILE A 83 -2.85 7.81 3.06
CA ILE A 83 -2.41 9.17 3.32
C ILE A 83 -1.17 9.46 2.50
N GLN A 84 -1.09 10.68 1.96
CA GLN A 84 0.13 11.24 1.39
C GLN A 84 0.42 12.58 2.07
N VAL A 85 1.69 12.82 2.38
CA VAL A 85 2.14 14.05 3.02
C VAL A 85 3.32 14.61 2.26
N ALA A 86 3.19 15.81 1.71
CA ALA A 86 4.28 16.53 1.08
C ALA A 86 3.95 18.02 0.93
N GLY A 87 4.96 18.87 0.85
CA GLY A 87 4.79 20.30 0.60
C GLY A 87 3.84 21.00 1.60
N GLY A 88 3.84 20.58 2.86
CA GLY A 88 2.95 21.12 3.89
C GLY A 88 1.47 20.76 3.74
N LYS A 89 1.16 19.78 2.89
CA LYS A 89 -0.20 19.27 2.69
C LYS A 89 -0.31 17.81 3.08
N LEU A 90 -1.45 17.48 3.64
CA LEU A 90 -1.91 16.12 3.89
C LEU A 90 -3.04 15.83 2.91
N ILE A 91 -2.89 14.77 2.12
CA ILE A 91 -3.93 14.22 1.25
C ILE A 91 -4.45 12.93 1.89
N ALA A 92 -5.69 12.96 2.35
CA ALA A 92 -6.36 11.82 2.98
C ALA A 92 -7.33 11.18 1.98
N CYS A 93 -7.06 9.94 1.59
CA CYS A 93 -7.83 9.23 0.57
C CYS A 93 -8.89 8.35 1.20
N TYR A 94 -10.10 8.50 0.71
CA TYR A 94 -11.28 7.76 1.12
C TYR A 94 -11.70 6.80 0.01
N GLY A 95 -11.81 5.55 0.37
CA GLY A 95 -12.24 4.50 -0.54
C GLY A 95 -13.16 3.51 0.14
N GLY A 96 -13.75 2.65 -0.65
CA GLY A 96 -14.56 1.57 -0.13
C GLY A 96 -13.73 0.50 0.56
N THR A 97 -14.34 -0.18 1.51
CA THR A 97 -13.80 -1.44 2.02
C THR A 97 -13.80 -2.50 0.92
N MET A 98 -13.12 -3.62 1.16
CA MET A 98 -13.07 -4.74 0.20
C MET A 98 -14.47 -5.20 -0.26
N ARG A 99 -15.49 -5.11 0.59
CA ARG A 99 -16.87 -5.44 0.20
C ARG A 99 -17.43 -4.51 -0.86
N VAL A 100 -17.10 -3.22 -0.77
CA VAL A 100 -17.56 -2.21 -1.73
C VAL A 100 -16.77 -2.30 -3.03
N LEU A 101 -15.47 -2.58 -2.97
CA LEU A 101 -14.65 -2.86 -4.15
C LEU A 101 -15.25 -3.96 -5.02
N HIS A 102 -15.98 -4.85 -4.40
CA HIS A 102 -16.32 -6.14 -4.94
C HIS A 102 -17.79 -6.33 -5.30
N GLY A 103 -18.56 -5.31 -5.53
CA GLY A 103 -19.82 -5.55 -6.21
C GLY A 103 -21.07 -4.91 -5.63
N THR A 104 -20.95 -4.09 -4.62
CA THR A 104 -22.08 -3.30 -4.14
C THR A 104 -21.92 -1.84 -4.55
N HIS A 105 -21.89 -1.58 -5.87
CA HIS A 105 -21.88 -0.22 -6.44
C HIS A 105 -23.10 0.63 -6.06
N GLU A 106 -24.03 0.06 -5.33
CA GLU A 106 -25.27 0.70 -4.90
C GLU A 106 -25.19 1.34 -3.51
N GLN A 107 -24.03 1.26 -2.83
CA GLN A 107 -23.87 1.88 -1.51
C GLN A 107 -23.60 3.39 -1.68
N PRO A 108 -24.46 4.26 -1.15
CA PRO A 108 -24.25 5.70 -1.22
C PRO A 108 -23.18 6.12 -0.20
N TYR A 109 -21.91 6.01 -0.56
CA TYR A 109 -20.82 6.55 0.22
C TYR A 109 -20.01 7.52 -0.63
N TRP A 110 -19.35 8.46 0.03
CA TRP A 110 -18.46 9.40 -0.61
C TRP A 110 -17.07 8.77 -0.79
N GLY A 111 -16.53 8.82 -1.98
CA GLY A 111 -15.17 8.36 -2.28
C GLY A 111 -14.38 9.44 -2.99
N GLY A 112 -13.10 9.58 -2.66
CA GLY A 112 -12.25 10.63 -3.19
C GLY A 112 -11.07 10.92 -2.27
N PHE A 113 -10.63 12.17 -2.19
CA PHE A 113 -9.67 12.61 -1.20
C PHE A 113 -9.96 14.00 -0.65
N LYS A 114 -9.52 14.24 0.58
CA LYS A 114 -9.51 15.56 1.22
C LYS A 114 -8.10 16.08 1.35
N ILE A 115 -7.95 17.39 1.27
CA ILE A 115 -6.67 18.10 1.37
C ILE A 115 -6.69 18.95 2.62
N TYR A 116 -5.62 18.88 3.41
CA TYR A 116 -5.44 19.68 4.60
C TYR A 116 -4.09 20.39 4.55
N ASP A 117 -4.05 21.61 5.10
CA ASP A 117 -2.82 22.32 5.43
C ASP A 117 -2.34 21.88 6.82
N ILE A 118 -1.06 21.55 6.92
CA ILE A 118 -0.40 21.10 8.15
C ILE A 118 0.82 21.97 8.51
N THR A 119 0.97 23.11 7.86
CA THR A 119 2.16 23.97 8.03
C THR A 119 2.15 24.76 9.33
N GLU A 120 1.00 25.38 9.68
CA GLU A 120 0.89 26.23 10.87
C GLU A 120 0.77 25.40 12.15
N ASP A 121 -0.08 24.37 12.11
CA ASP A 121 -0.32 23.50 13.26
C ASP A 121 -0.46 22.03 12.80
N PRO A 122 0.63 21.27 12.88
CA PRO A 122 0.63 19.86 12.49
C PRO A 122 -0.32 18.97 13.32
N TRP A 123 -0.64 19.41 14.54
CA TRP A 123 -1.59 18.70 15.40
C TRP A 123 -3.07 18.93 15.05
N ASN A 124 -3.38 19.99 14.30
CA ASN A 124 -4.73 20.38 13.93
C ASN A 124 -4.81 20.72 12.44
N PRO A 125 -4.74 19.72 11.54
CA PRO A 125 -4.81 19.91 10.10
C PRO A 125 -6.01 20.74 9.68
N LYS A 126 -5.76 21.80 8.89
CA LYS A 126 -6.80 22.71 8.41
C LYS A 126 -7.32 22.24 7.05
N PHE A 127 -8.60 21.92 6.96
CA PHE A 127 -9.23 21.56 5.69
C PHE A 127 -9.12 22.66 4.66
N LEU A 128 -8.68 22.30 3.44
CA LEU A 128 -8.57 23.19 2.29
C LEU A 128 -9.63 22.90 1.23
N GLY A 129 -9.75 21.66 0.81
CA GLY A 129 -10.65 21.25 -0.27
C GLY A 129 -10.73 19.73 -0.41
N GLN A 130 -11.51 19.30 -1.39
CA GLN A 130 -11.70 17.88 -1.66
C GLN A 130 -11.94 17.59 -3.14
N PHE A 131 -11.56 16.39 -3.56
CA PHE A 131 -11.86 15.84 -4.87
C PHE A 131 -12.76 14.62 -4.73
N GLU A 132 -13.87 14.57 -5.46
CA GLU A 132 -14.82 13.46 -5.43
C GLU A 132 -14.63 12.53 -6.63
N CYS A 133 -14.59 11.23 -6.37
CA CYS A 133 -14.74 10.21 -7.38
C CYS A 133 -16.24 9.93 -7.56
N GLU A 134 -16.80 10.32 -8.69
CA GLU A 134 -18.25 10.38 -8.93
C GLU A 134 -18.98 9.05 -8.75
N ASP A 135 -18.34 7.93 -9.05
CA ASP A 135 -18.94 6.60 -8.95
C ASP A 135 -17.90 5.56 -8.54
N GLY A 136 -18.34 4.52 -7.84
CA GLY A 136 -17.54 3.37 -7.48
C GLY A 136 -16.78 3.52 -6.15
N PRO A 137 -15.74 2.73 -5.94
CA PRO A 137 -15.09 2.57 -4.62
C PRO A 137 -14.21 3.75 -4.16
N GLY A 138 -14.12 4.84 -4.88
CA GLY A 138 -13.32 6.01 -4.48
C GLY A 138 -11.84 5.90 -4.87
N VAL A 139 -10.94 6.23 -3.96
CA VAL A 139 -9.48 6.19 -4.19
C VAL A 139 -8.85 5.02 -3.45
N HIS A 140 -8.11 4.19 -4.18
CA HIS A 140 -7.37 3.07 -3.59
C HIS A 140 -5.95 3.45 -3.22
N ARG A 141 -5.22 4.10 -4.10
CA ARG A 141 -3.84 4.58 -3.89
C ARG A 141 -3.66 5.98 -4.45
N SER A 142 -2.76 6.72 -3.86
CA SER A 142 -2.37 8.05 -4.33
C SER A 142 -0.86 8.22 -4.26
N TYR A 143 -0.36 9.17 -5.03
CA TYR A 143 0.99 9.69 -4.95
C TYR A 143 0.96 11.22 -5.04
N TYR A 144 1.70 11.87 -4.16
CA TYR A 144 1.85 13.32 -4.12
C TYR A 144 3.24 13.68 -3.58
N ASP A 145 4.00 14.45 -4.33
CA ASP A 145 5.37 14.86 -4.00
C ASP A 145 5.50 16.28 -3.43
N GLY A 146 4.36 16.96 -3.27
CA GLY A 146 4.32 18.36 -2.83
C GLY A 146 4.20 19.37 -3.97
N GLY A 147 4.25 18.92 -5.21
CA GLY A 147 4.13 19.73 -6.41
C GLY A 147 2.68 20.14 -6.74
N ARG A 148 2.46 20.47 -8.01
CA ARG A 148 1.14 20.89 -8.51
C ARG A 148 0.16 19.71 -8.67
N TYR A 149 0.64 18.51 -8.97
CA TYR A 149 -0.24 17.42 -9.36
C TYR A 149 -0.26 16.29 -8.33
N ALA A 150 -1.45 15.80 -8.03
CA ALA A 150 -1.64 14.52 -7.36
C ALA A 150 -2.05 13.45 -8.38
N TYR A 151 -1.55 12.25 -8.18
CA TYR A 151 -1.87 11.08 -8.98
C TYR A 151 -2.65 10.10 -8.13
N ILE A 152 -3.77 9.60 -8.64
CA ILE A 152 -4.59 8.66 -7.89
C ILE A 152 -4.97 7.44 -8.74
N MET A 153 -5.01 6.28 -8.11
CA MET A 153 -5.77 5.13 -8.58
C MET A 153 -7.17 5.26 -8.03
N GLY A 154 -8.05 5.81 -8.85
CA GLY A 154 -9.40 6.19 -8.46
C GLY A 154 -10.48 5.64 -9.38
N SER A 155 -11.66 5.42 -8.82
CA SER A 155 -12.83 5.06 -9.61
C SER A 155 -13.31 6.23 -10.49
N LYS A 156 -13.93 5.90 -11.60
CA LYS A 156 -14.50 6.88 -12.53
C LYS A 156 -15.69 6.25 -13.26
N ARG A 157 -16.72 7.06 -13.49
CA ARG A 157 -17.91 6.61 -14.23
C ARG A 157 -17.57 5.99 -15.57
N ASN A 158 -18.19 4.89 -15.91
CA ASN A 158 -17.98 4.09 -17.11
C ASN A 158 -16.61 3.36 -17.19
N TYR A 159 -15.90 3.23 -16.07
CA TYR A 159 -14.67 2.45 -16.02
C TYR A 159 -14.77 1.33 -14.98
N MET A 160 -14.13 0.23 -15.26
CA MET A 160 -14.00 -0.89 -14.35
C MET A 160 -12.84 -0.68 -13.39
N GLY A 161 -13.10 -0.84 -12.08
CA GLY A 161 -12.09 -0.73 -11.04
C GLY A 161 -11.45 0.66 -10.94
N TYR A 162 -10.18 0.68 -10.65
CA TYR A 162 -9.40 1.91 -10.53
C TYR A 162 -8.60 2.19 -11.80
N ILE A 163 -8.57 3.45 -12.20
CA ILE A 163 -7.75 3.96 -13.29
C ILE A 163 -6.79 5.03 -12.78
N LEU A 164 -5.73 5.32 -13.52
CA LEU A 164 -4.90 6.48 -13.24
C LEU A 164 -5.68 7.77 -13.53
N ARG A 165 -5.75 8.66 -12.53
CA ARG A 165 -6.31 10.01 -12.67
C ARG A 165 -5.27 11.02 -12.19
N ILE A 166 -5.12 12.12 -12.92
CA ILE A 166 -4.17 13.20 -12.63
C ILE A 166 -4.98 14.42 -12.21
N ILE A 167 -4.75 14.87 -11.00
CA ILE A 167 -5.51 15.94 -10.37
C ILE A 167 -4.61 17.17 -10.19
N ASP A 168 -5.02 18.29 -10.74
CA ASP A 168 -4.36 19.58 -10.57
C ASP A 168 -4.74 20.18 -9.22
N LEU A 169 -3.74 20.50 -8.43
CA LEU A 169 -3.82 21.12 -7.10
C LEU A 169 -3.25 22.54 -7.08
N GLU A 170 -3.17 23.23 -8.23
CA GLU A 170 -2.73 24.64 -8.27
C GLU A 170 -3.58 25.50 -7.33
N ASP A 171 -4.89 25.26 -7.32
CA ASP A 171 -5.79 25.71 -6.25
C ASP A 171 -6.25 24.50 -5.44
N PRO A 172 -5.65 24.23 -4.27
CA PRO A 172 -6.02 23.06 -3.46
C PRO A 172 -7.44 23.16 -2.87
N THR A 173 -8.10 24.30 -2.93
CA THR A 173 -9.50 24.46 -2.52
C THR A 173 -10.48 24.01 -3.60
N HIS A 174 -10.02 23.90 -4.86
CA HIS A 174 -10.79 23.45 -6.02
C HIS A 174 -9.96 22.49 -6.90
N PRO A 175 -9.65 21.29 -6.41
CA PRO A 175 -8.88 20.32 -7.19
C PRO A 175 -9.65 19.87 -8.45
N VAL A 176 -8.95 19.79 -9.59
CA VAL A 176 -9.54 19.49 -10.89
C VAL A 176 -8.82 18.35 -11.59
N GLU A 177 -9.53 17.36 -12.09
CA GLU A 177 -8.95 16.34 -12.96
C GLU A 177 -8.55 16.95 -14.31
N VAL A 178 -7.29 16.73 -14.70
CA VAL A 178 -6.74 17.23 -15.96
C VAL A 178 -6.43 16.10 -16.95
N GLY A 179 -6.28 14.88 -16.50
CA GLY A 179 -6.02 13.73 -17.36
C GLY A 179 -6.27 12.40 -16.68
N SER A 180 -6.39 11.37 -17.49
CA SER A 180 -6.54 9.99 -16.99
C SER A 180 -5.98 8.98 -18.00
N TRP A 181 -5.52 7.84 -17.48
CA TRP A 181 -5.11 6.70 -18.27
C TRP A 181 -5.70 5.41 -17.70
N TRP A 182 -6.03 4.48 -18.58
CA TRP A 182 -6.61 3.19 -18.23
C TRP A 182 -6.08 2.09 -19.15
N ALA A 183 -6.08 0.87 -18.67
CA ALA A 183 -5.70 -0.29 -19.47
C ALA A 183 -6.84 -0.76 -20.37
N ASP A 184 -6.48 -1.44 -21.44
CA ASP A 184 -7.48 -2.05 -22.35
C ASP A 184 -8.44 -2.95 -21.59
N GLY A 185 -9.72 -2.77 -21.83
CA GLY A 185 -10.79 -3.51 -21.14
C GLY A 185 -11.40 -2.82 -19.93
N GLN A 186 -10.79 -1.76 -19.39
CA GLN A 186 -11.39 -1.02 -18.28
C GLN A 186 -12.53 -0.08 -18.72
N TYR A 187 -12.46 0.49 -19.93
CA TYR A 187 -13.55 1.35 -20.40
C TYR A 187 -14.76 0.51 -20.77
N LEU A 188 -15.86 0.75 -20.08
CA LEU A 188 -17.10 -0.01 -20.25
C LEU A 188 -17.97 0.52 -21.38
N GLY A 189 -17.80 1.79 -21.74
CA GLY A 189 -18.62 2.43 -22.78
C GLY A 189 -20.11 2.35 -22.45
N ASN A 190 -20.87 1.74 -23.36
CA ASN A 190 -22.31 1.52 -23.20
C ASN A 190 -22.65 0.13 -22.64
N LYS A 191 -21.68 -0.61 -22.09
CA LYS A 191 -21.96 -1.91 -21.45
C LYS A 191 -22.91 -1.72 -20.27
N LYS A 192 -23.83 -2.66 -20.12
CA LYS A 192 -24.72 -2.70 -18.95
C LYS A 192 -24.03 -3.44 -17.81
N ALA A 193 -24.49 -3.24 -16.60
CA ALA A 193 -23.98 -3.99 -15.43
C ALA A 193 -24.06 -5.51 -15.65
N SER A 194 -25.08 -5.99 -16.37
CA SER A 194 -25.21 -7.39 -16.76
C SER A 194 -24.12 -7.93 -17.70
N ASP A 195 -23.38 -7.05 -18.34
CA ASP A 195 -22.31 -7.42 -19.29
C ASP A 195 -20.94 -7.51 -18.60
N ILE A 196 -20.89 -7.14 -17.32
CA ILE A 196 -19.70 -7.26 -16.46
C ILE A 196 -19.74 -8.65 -15.82
N PRO A 197 -18.63 -9.39 -15.87
CA PRO A 197 -18.56 -10.68 -15.20
C PRO A 197 -18.90 -10.55 -13.70
N GLU A 198 -19.60 -11.55 -13.18
CA GLU A 198 -19.94 -11.60 -11.76
C GLU A 198 -18.67 -11.58 -10.90
N PHE A 199 -18.72 -10.76 -9.85
CA PHE A 199 -17.62 -10.63 -8.90
C PHE A 199 -17.17 -11.99 -8.33
N GLY A 200 -15.85 -12.17 -8.19
CA GLY A 200 -15.26 -13.43 -7.71
C GLY A 200 -15.20 -14.54 -8.76
N THR A 201 -15.74 -14.33 -9.96
CA THR A 201 -15.58 -15.30 -11.04
C THR A 201 -14.22 -15.14 -11.75
N GLU A 202 -13.71 -16.23 -12.34
CA GLU A 202 -12.45 -16.19 -13.09
C GLU A 202 -12.41 -15.08 -14.17
N PRO A 203 -13.46 -14.86 -14.97
CA PRO A 203 -13.46 -13.75 -15.92
C PRO A 203 -13.37 -12.37 -15.26
N PHE A 204 -14.03 -12.18 -14.12
CA PHE A 204 -13.93 -10.92 -13.36
C PHE A 204 -12.51 -10.67 -12.87
N MET A 205 -11.87 -11.70 -12.30
CA MET A 205 -10.52 -11.60 -11.73
C MET A 205 -9.43 -11.33 -12.77
N LYS A 206 -9.73 -11.53 -14.05
CA LYS A 206 -8.85 -11.20 -15.18
C LYS A 206 -9.02 -9.79 -15.70
N LEU A 207 -10.01 -9.04 -15.20
CA LEU A 207 -10.19 -7.66 -15.61
C LEU A 207 -9.06 -6.78 -15.09
N PRO A 208 -8.59 -5.82 -15.89
CA PRO A 208 -7.59 -4.86 -15.43
C PRO A 208 -8.12 -4.03 -14.26
N ASN A 209 -7.27 -3.75 -13.30
CA ASN A 209 -7.55 -2.88 -12.18
C ASN A 209 -6.27 -2.15 -11.78
N GLY A 210 -6.30 -0.84 -11.58
CA GLY A 210 -5.15 -0.10 -11.07
C GLY A 210 -4.98 -0.33 -9.57
N HIS A 211 -3.73 -0.43 -9.10
CA HIS A 211 -3.44 -0.63 -7.69
C HIS A 211 -2.49 0.42 -7.12
N ALA A 212 -1.20 0.27 -7.26
CA ALA A 212 -0.22 1.23 -6.75
C ALA A 212 0.31 2.15 -7.85
N ILE A 213 0.87 3.27 -7.43
CA ILE A 213 1.28 4.36 -8.30
C ILE A 213 2.39 5.18 -7.62
N THR A 214 3.44 5.47 -8.37
CA THR A 214 4.50 6.41 -8.01
C THR A 214 4.88 7.21 -9.24
N GLU A 215 5.10 8.51 -9.10
CA GLU A 215 5.57 9.34 -10.20
C GLU A 215 7.02 9.78 -9.97
N ARG A 216 7.84 9.74 -11.01
CA ARG A 216 9.19 10.29 -11.02
C ARG A 216 9.57 10.76 -12.43
N ASN A 217 10.02 12.01 -12.55
CA ASN A 217 10.53 12.58 -13.80
C ASN A 217 9.54 12.48 -14.97
N ASP A 218 8.29 12.87 -14.76
CA ASP A 218 7.20 12.79 -15.73
C ASP A 218 6.85 11.37 -16.19
N ILE A 219 7.22 10.36 -15.42
CA ILE A 219 6.82 8.97 -15.65
C ILE A 219 6.07 8.47 -14.43
N VAL A 220 4.89 7.96 -14.66
CA VAL A 220 4.14 7.19 -13.65
C VAL A 220 4.52 5.73 -13.77
N TYR A 221 5.00 5.18 -12.66
CA TYR A 221 5.21 3.75 -12.45
C TYR A 221 3.94 3.21 -11.79
N ALA A 222 3.26 2.32 -12.48
CA ALA A 222 1.95 1.88 -12.07
C ALA A 222 1.85 0.36 -12.00
N ALA A 223 1.18 -0.12 -10.95
CA ALA A 223 0.84 -1.52 -10.77
C ALA A 223 -0.60 -1.74 -11.24
N PHE A 224 -0.74 -2.57 -12.26
CA PHE A 224 -2.05 -3.01 -12.75
C PHE A 224 -2.12 -4.54 -12.64
N PRO A 225 -2.77 -5.09 -11.61
CA PRO A 225 -3.11 -6.51 -11.58
C PRO A 225 -3.64 -6.96 -12.94
N ASN A 226 -3.15 -8.07 -13.47
CA ASN A 226 -3.48 -8.61 -14.78
C ASN A 226 -2.95 -7.87 -16.04
N VAL A 227 -2.31 -6.70 -15.87
CA VAL A 227 -1.59 -6.01 -16.97
C VAL A 227 -0.09 -6.08 -16.73
N GLY A 228 0.30 -5.89 -15.49
CA GLY A 228 1.70 -5.93 -15.07
C GLY A 228 2.20 -4.61 -14.50
N PHE A 229 3.51 -4.49 -14.45
CA PHE A 229 4.22 -3.23 -14.22
C PHE A 229 4.09 -2.35 -15.46
N CYS A 230 3.66 -1.11 -15.29
CA CYS A 230 3.45 -0.16 -16.40
C CYS A 230 4.27 1.11 -16.16
N MET A 231 4.88 1.62 -17.24
CA MET A 231 5.49 2.95 -17.31
C MET A 231 4.63 3.84 -18.19
N ILE A 232 4.13 4.95 -17.63
CA ILE A 232 3.19 5.84 -18.32
C ILE A 232 3.82 7.23 -18.38
N ASP A 233 4.01 7.75 -19.59
CA ASP A 233 4.45 9.13 -19.83
C ASP A 233 3.33 10.10 -19.45
N VAL A 234 3.64 10.99 -18.52
CA VAL A 234 2.73 12.03 -18.03
C VAL A 234 3.31 13.44 -18.21
N LYS A 235 4.28 13.60 -19.11
CA LYS A 235 4.84 14.93 -19.43
C LYS A 235 3.75 15.89 -19.87
N ASP A 236 2.84 15.45 -20.75
CA ASP A 236 1.57 16.12 -20.97
C ASP A 236 0.51 15.51 -20.04
N LYS A 237 0.23 16.19 -18.94
CA LYS A 237 -0.71 15.71 -17.91
C LYS A 237 -2.12 15.47 -18.46
N THR A 238 -2.48 16.09 -19.59
CA THR A 238 -3.80 15.94 -20.23
C THR A 238 -3.88 14.73 -21.16
N ARG A 239 -2.73 14.13 -21.52
CA ARG A 239 -2.62 13.03 -22.48
C ARG A 239 -1.62 11.97 -22.04
N PRO A 240 -1.85 11.35 -20.87
CA PRO A 240 -0.98 10.26 -20.41
C PRO A 240 -0.97 9.12 -21.43
N ARG A 241 0.20 8.50 -21.65
CA ARG A 241 0.35 7.38 -22.60
C ARG A 241 1.27 6.30 -22.05
N LEU A 242 0.92 5.06 -22.30
CA LEU A 242 1.80 3.92 -21.99
C LEU A 242 3.09 4.02 -22.82
N LEU A 243 4.23 3.91 -22.15
CA LEU A 243 5.54 3.74 -22.79
C LEU A 243 5.85 2.26 -22.98
N GLY A 244 5.84 1.51 -21.90
CA GLY A 244 6.12 0.08 -21.90
C GLY A 244 5.55 -0.58 -20.66
N ASN A 245 5.46 -1.91 -20.70
CA ASN A 245 5.02 -2.69 -19.57
C ASN A 245 5.72 -4.04 -19.47
N VAL A 246 5.77 -4.60 -18.26
CA VAL A 246 6.22 -5.97 -18.01
C VAL A 246 5.03 -6.77 -17.51
N PRO A 247 4.42 -7.62 -18.34
CA PRO A 247 3.39 -8.53 -17.88
C PRO A 247 4.04 -9.62 -17.02
N LEU A 248 3.62 -9.72 -15.76
CA LEU A 248 4.12 -10.77 -14.86
C LEU A 248 3.28 -12.05 -14.92
N ASN A 249 2.20 -12.06 -15.64
CA ASN A 249 1.35 -13.21 -15.88
C ASN A 249 1.10 -13.46 -17.37
N PRO A 250 1.56 -14.55 -17.99
CA PRO A 250 2.58 -15.46 -17.50
C PRO A 250 3.98 -14.79 -17.48
N PRO A 251 5.03 -15.36 -16.87
CA PRO A 251 5.11 -16.73 -16.37
C PRO A 251 4.67 -16.90 -14.90
N PHE A 252 4.48 -15.82 -14.15
CA PHE A 252 4.11 -15.91 -12.75
C PHE A 252 2.59 -15.96 -12.62
N SER A 253 2.09 -17.08 -12.16
CA SER A 253 0.65 -17.22 -11.91
C SER A 253 0.26 -16.43 -10.65
N ASN A 254 -0.73 -15.60 -10.82
CA ASN A 254 -1.22 -14.76 -9.77
C ASN A 254 -2.70 -14.55 -9.90
N GLY A 255 -3.17 -14.89 -11.06
CA GLY A 255 -4.40 -14.44 -11.69
C GLY A 255 -5.65 -14.58 -10.88
N GLN A 256 -5.55 -15.17 -9.73
CA GLN A 256 -6.75 -15.53 -9.03
C GLN A 256 -6.79 -15.02 -7.60
N SER A 257 -5.69 -14.48 -7.08
CA SER A 257 -5.69 -13.78 -5.80
C SER A 257 -5.91 -12.27 -5.95
N GLY A 258 -6.07 -11.80 -7.16
CA GLY A 258 -6.41 -10.42 -7.46
C GLY A 258 -5.25 -9.44 -7.55
N ALA A 259 -4.04 -9.81 -7.18
CA ALA A 259 -2.94 -8.86 -7.21
C ALA A 259 -1.66 -9.47 -7.73
N ALA A 260 -1.55 -9.53 -9.06
CA ALA A 260 -0.31 -9.89 -9.72
C ALA A 260 0.79 -8.88 -9.48
N VAL A 261 0.43 -7.63 -9.63
CA VAL A 261 1.33 -6.51 -9.39
C VAL A 261 0.65 -5.59 -8.40
N HIS A 262 1.23 -5.52 -7.21
CA HIS A 262 0.73 -4.70 -6.12
C HIS A 262 1.41 -3.34 -6.08
N THR A 263 2.75 -3.32 -6.12
CA THR A 263 3.56 -2.10 -6.04
C THR A 263 4.45 -1.99 -7.26
N ALA A 264 4.60 -0.77 -7.77
CA ALA A 264 5.53 -0.40 -8.83
C ALA A 264 6.20 0.92 -8.42
N MET A 265 7.52 0.92 -8.25
CA MET A 265 8.23 2.05 -7.68
C MET A 265 9.61 2.22 -8.32
N PRO A 266 9.99 3.45 -8.74
CA PRO A 266 11.34 3.71 -9.23
C PRO A 266 12.38 3.57 -8.12
N LEU A 267 13.58 3.12 -8.46
CA LEU A 267 14.70 3.02 -7.54
C LEU A 267 15.55 4.30 -7.61
N GLY A 268 15.10 5.34 -6.92
CA GLY A 268 15.72 6.66 -7.00
C GLY A 268 15.76 7.17 -8.45
N ASP A 269 16.92 7.70 -8.87
CA ASP A 269 17.16 8.14 -10.24
C ASP A 269 17.92 7.10 -11.09
N ARG A 270 18.12 5.90 -10.54
CA ARG A 270 18.73 4.77 -11.28
C ARG A 270 17.75 4.26 -12.34
N PRO A 271 18.26 3.66 -13.45
CA PRO A 271 17.39 3.10 -14.49
C PRO A 271 16.77 1.76 -14.08
N PHE A 272 16.23 1.70 -12.86
CA PHE A 272 15.62 0.51 -12.28
C PHE A 272 14.33 0.86 -11.54
N ALA A 273 13.45 -0.11 -11.43
CA ALA A 273 12.26 -0.03 -10.61
C ALA A 273 12.04 -1.35 -9.86
N ILE A 274 11.32 -1.26 -8.75
CA ILE A 274 10.90 -2.42 -7.97
C ILE A 274 9.44 -2.72 -8.31
N VAL A 275 9.13 -3.98 -8.47
CA VAL A 275 7.77 -4.49 -8.61
C VAL A 275 7.52 -5.55 -7.55
N THR A 276 6.34 -5.53 -6.93
CA THR A 276 5.95 -6.60 -6.00
C THR A 276 4.62 -7.22 -6.41
N THR A 277 4.45 -8.51 -6.06
CA THR A 277 3.12 -9.09 -5.93
C THR A 277 2.55 -8.75 -4.56
N GLU A 278 1.28 -8.99 -4.31
CA GLU A 278 0.72 -8.93 -2.95
C GLU A 278 0.87 -10.28 -2.25
N GLY A 279 0.86 -10.24 -0.92
CA GLY A 279 0.91 -11.43 -0.10
C GLY A 279 -0.27 -12.38 -0.33
N GLU A 280 0.00 -13.65 -0.15
CA GLU A 280 -0.95 -14.73 -0.22
C GLU A 280 -2.01 -14.59 0.89
N ARG A 281 -3.28 -14.73 0.56
CA ARG A 281 -4.39 -14.65 1.52
C ARG A 281 -5.09 -15.98 1.69
N PRO A 282 -5.12 -16.57 2.91
CA PRO A 282 -5.60 -17.92 3.14
C PRO A 282 -7.03 -18.19 2.68
N TRP A 283 -7.92 -17.23 2.87
CA TRP A 283 -9.33 -17.39 2.52
C TRP A 283 -9.61 -17.46 1.03
N TYR A 284 -8.66 -17.08 0.18
CA TYR A 284 -8.75 -17.32 -1.26
C TYR A 284 -8.68 -18.81 -1.62
N PHE A 285 -8.12 -19.61 -0.73
CA PHE A 285 -7.78 -21.00 -0.99
C PHE A 285 -8.58 -22.00 -0.14
N ASP A 286 -9.55 -21.54 0.63
CA ASP A 286 -10.39 -22.43 1.43
C ASP A 286 -11.45 -23.12 0.55
N PRO A 287 -11.29 -24.43 0.25
CA PRO A 287 -12.22 -25.16 -0.60
C PRO A 287 -13.59 -25.40 0.07
N ASN A 288 -13.71 -25.13 1.38
CA ASN A 288 -14.92 -25.39 2.15
C ASN A 288 -15.79 -24.15 2.31
N ARG A 289 -15.32 -22.99 1.86
CA ARG A 289 -16.14 -21.75 1.89
C ARG A 289 -17.09 -21.74 0.70
N GLU A 290 -18.38 -21.99 0.97
CA GLU A 290 -19.45 -21.89 -0.04
C GLU A 290 -19.68 -20.44 -0.50
N ASP A 291 -19.43 -19.47 0.37
CA ASP A 291 -19.48 -18.03 0.12
C ASP A 291 -18.14 -17.47 -0.35
N GLY A 292 -17.13 -18.30 -0.42
CA GLY A 292 -15.76 -17.92 -0.74
C GLY A 292 -15.63 -17.47 -2.18
N MET A 293 -15.27 -16.24 -2.34
CA MET A 293 -15.00 -15.56 -3.60
C MET A 293 -14.09 -16.35 -4.53
N PHE A 294 -13.27 -17.22 -3.98
CA PHE A 294 -12.17 -17.88 -4.66
C PHE A 294 -12.06 -19.37 -4.35
N HIS A 295 -13.13 -20.01 -3.93
CA HIS A 295 -13.12 -21.43 -3.55
C HIS A 295 -12.70 -22.40 -4.67
N LYS A 296 -12.68 -21.94 -5.92
CA LYS A 296 -12.27 -22.72 -7.09
C LYS A 296 -10.84 -22.43 -7.54
N ILE A 297 -10.10 -21.61 -6.79
CA ILE A 297 -8.78 -21.19 -7.20
C ILE A 297 -7.75 -22.21 -6.74
N THR A 298 -7.05 -22.78 -7.69
CA THR A 298 -6.04 -23.81 -7.46
C THR A 298 -4.60 -23.32 -7.59
N SER A 299 -4.39 -22.14 -8.17
CA SER A 299 -3.06 -21.54 -8.32
C SER A 299 -2.79 -20.53 -7.23
N GLN A 300 -1.59 -20.55 -6.69
CA GLN A 300 -1.12 -19.59 -5.70
C GLN A 300 -0.43 -18.42 -6.37
N PRO A 301 -0.61 -17.19 -5.87
CA PRO A 301 0.21 -16.08 -6.29
C PRO A 301 1.66 -16.32 -5.88
N MET A 302 2.56 -15.89 -6.72
CA MET A 302 3.98 -15.89 -6.37
C MET A 302 4.25 -14.72 -5.44
N ASN A 303 4.80 -14.99 -4.27
CA ASN A 303 5.26 -13.96 -3.33
C ASN A 303 6.60 -13.42 -3.82
N MET A 304 6.58 -12.41 -4.70
CA MET A 304 7.74 -11.93 -5.41
C MET A 304 7.96 -10.44 -5.19
N ILE A 305 9.22 -10.08 -4.96
CA ILE A 305 9.76 -8.76 -5.25
C ILE A 305 10.70 -8.93 -6.45
N GLY A 306 10.52 -8.11 -7.47
CA GLY A 306 11.33 -8.15 -8.68
C GLY A 306 12.01 -6.81 -8.97
N MET A 307 13.18 -6.86 -9.57
CA MET A 307 13.90 -5.71 -10.11
C MET A 307 13.60 -5.60 -11.60
N ILE A 308 13.13 -4.44 -12.02
CA ILE A 308 12.85 -4.10 -13.41
C ILE A 308 13.94 -3.15 -13.90
N GLU A 309 14.58 -3.48 -15.02
CA GLU A 309 15.41 -2.55 -15.78
C GLU A 309 14.49 -1.62 -16.59
N THR A 310 14.70 -0.31 -16.49
CA THR A 310 13.83 0.74 -17.06
C THR A 310 14.57 1.73 -17.96
N GLY A 311 15.83 1.50 -18.26
CA GLY A 311 16.63 2.36 -19.13
C GLY A 311 16.07 2.44 -20.55
N ASP A 312 15.60 1.31 -21.10
CA ASP A 312 14.73 1.30 -22.27
C ASP A 312 13.26 1.33 -21.80
N LYS A 313 12.69 2.53 -21.82
CA LYS A 313 11.33 2.79 -21.32
C LYS A 313 10.23 2.10 -22.13
N GLU A 314 10.52 1.76 -23.40
CA GLU A 314 9.58 1.07 -24.29
C GLU A 314 9.66 -0.46 -24.11
N ASN A 315 10.79 -0.96 -23.61
CA ASN A 315 11.03 -2.39 -23.41
C ASN A 315 11.59 -2.69 -22.01
N PRO A 316 10.90 -2.31 -20.91
CA PRO A 316 11.35 -2.63 -19.56
C PRO A 316 11.43 -4.14 -19.36
N SER A 317 12.33 -4.61 -18.50
CA SER A 317 12.60 -6.03 -18.34
C SER A 317 12.79 -6.45 -16.89
N LEU A 318 12.20 -7.58 -16.47
CA LEU A 318 12.51 -8.20 -15.19
C LEU A 318 13.91 -8.82 -15.23
N ILE A 319 14.82 -8.31 -14.40
CA ILE A 319 16.24 -8.74 -14.42
C ILE A 319 16.62 -9.59 -13.21
N SER A 320 15.95 -9.46 -12.09
CA SER A 320 16.20 -10.29 -10.90
C SER A 320 14.96 -10.40 -10.01
N VAL A 321 14.97 -11.43 -9.17
CA VAL A 321 13.96 -11.66 -8.13
C VAL A 321 14.67 -11.69 -6.79
N PHE A 322 14.08 -11.06 -5.79
CA PHE A 322 14.65 -10.99 -4.44
C PHE A 322 14.58 -12.35 -3.73
N PRO A 323 15.48 -12.62 -2.80
CA PRO A 323 15.46 -13.89 -2.06
C PRO A 323 14.19 -14.03 -1.21
N TYR A 324 13.77 -15.27 -0.97
CA TYR A 324 12.76 -15.56 0.05
C TYR A 324 13.27 -15.07 1.42
N PRO A 325 12.45 -14.40 2.24
CA PRO A 325 12.87 -13.86 3.51
C PRO A 325 13.43 -14.94 4.46
N GLU A 326 14.50 -14.60 5.16
CA GLU A 326 15.06 -15.47 6.17
C GLU A 326 14.04 -15.78 7.27
N VAL A 327 13.86 -17.06 7.60
CA VAL A 327 13.00 -17.52 8.68
C VAL A 327 13.83 -17.70 9.96
N PRO A 328 13.66 -16.82 10.98
CA PRO A 328 14.42 -16.93 12.22
C PRO A 328 14.12 -18.22 13.00
N GLU A 329 15.12 -18.78 13.69
CA GLU A 329 14.93 -19.99 14.50
C GLU A 329 13.92 -19.79 15.64
N GLU A 330 13.83 -18.59 16.19
CA GLU A 330 12.84 -18.22 17.21
C GLU A 330 11.42 -18.23 16.65
N TYR A 331 11.24 -17.80 15.39
CA TYR A 331 9.97 -17.88 14.68
C TYR A 331 9.58 -19.36 14.44
N LYS A 332 10.52 -20.17 13.99
CA LYS A 332 10.27 -21.59 13.73
C LYS A 332 9.79 -22.35 14.97
N LYS A 333 10.31 -22.01 16.14
CA LYS A 333 9.90 -22.62 17.41
C LYS A 333 8.43 -22.36 17.77
N CYS A 334 7.90 -21.21 17.33
CA CYS A 334 6.53 -20.77 17.64
C CYS A 334 5.54 -21.08 16.52
N HIS A 335 5.95 -20.91 15.26
CA HIS A 335 5.04 -20.81 14.12
C HIS A 335 5.31 -21.81 12.99
N GLY A 336 6.49 -22.44 12.94
CA GLY A 336 6.84 -23.44 11.92
C GLY A 336 7.91 -22.99 10.93
N GLU A 337 8.24 -23.87 9.98
CA GLU A 337 9.46 -23.79 9.15
C GLU A 337 9.41 -22.70 8.06
N ASN A 338 8.26 -22.09 7.82
CA ASN A 338 8.07 -21.08 6.79
C ASN A 338 6.99 -20.07 7.20
N PHE A 339 6.86 -18.98 6.44
CA PHE A 339 5.89 -17.93 6.74
C PHE A 339 4.48 -18.20 6.19
N ASN A 340 4.33 -19.14 5.29
CA ASN A 340 3.04 -19.38 4.61
C ASN A 340 2.10 -20.28 5.40
N ILE A 341 2.63 -21.11 6.31
CA ILE A 341 1.85 -22.14 6.99
C ILE A 341 2.15 -22.07 8.49
N ILE A 342 1.11 -21.89 9.27
CA ILE A 342 1.14 -21.95 10.73
C ILE A 342 0.11 -22.98 11.20
N ASP A 343 0.51 -23.97 12.00
CA ASP A 343 -0.35 -25.07 12.45
C ASP A 343 -1.09 -25.79 11.32
N GLY A 344 -0.44 -25.93 10.16
CA GLY A 344 -1.05 -26.54 8.99
C GLY A 344 -2.07 -25.66 8.25
N GLN A 345 -2.27 -24.43 8.72
CA GLN A 345 -3.13 -23.43 8.08
C GLN A 345 -2.29 -22.42 7.30
N ARG A 346 -2.75 -22.03 6.14
CA ARG A 346 -2.18 -20.93 5.40
C ARG A 346 -2.47 -19.61 6.12
N VAL A 347 -1.51 -18.71 6.07
CA VAL A 347 -1.60 -17.39 6.69
C VAL A 347 -1.15 -16.33 5.70
N VAL A 348 -1.48 -15.07 5.97
CA VAL A 348 -1.09 -13.95 5.10
C VAL A 348 0.42 -13.82 5.08
N PHE A 349 1.00 -13.94 3.90
CA PHE A 349 2.44 -13.82 3.71
C PHE A 349 2.76 -13.22 2.34
N GLY A 350 3.82 -12.46 2.27
CA GLY A 350 4.41 -11.92 1.06
C GLY A 350 4.64 -10.42 1.13
N PRO A 351 5.22 -9.83 0.07
CA PRO A 351 5.47 -8.40 0.03
C PRO A 351 4.15 -7.63 0.01
N HIS A 352 4.16 -6.50 0.70
CA HIS A 352 3.02 -5.57 0.73
C HIS A 352 3.51 -4.14 0.50
N ASN A 353 3.34 -3.24 1.49
CA ASN A 353 3.79 -1.87 1.33
C ASN A 353 5.32 -1.77 1.40
N MET A 354 5.83 -0.89 0.58
CA MET A 354 7.26 -0.62 0.44
C MET A 354 7.49 0.87 0.70
N TYR A 355 8.62 1.19 1.29
CA TYR A 355 9.03 2.57 1.46
C TYR A 355 9.16 3.27 0.12
N ASP A 356 8.36 4.29 -0.08
CA ASP A 356 8.45 5.20 -1.21
C ASP A 356 9.21 6.45 -0.79
N ALA A 357 10.42 6.59 -1.32
CA ALA A 357 11.25 7.75 -1.08
C ALA A 357 10.75 8.95 -1.91
N ALA A 358 9.55 9.47 -1.57
CA ALA A 358 9.09 10.72 -2.16
C ALA A 358 10.17 11.81 -1.96
N PRO A 359 10.37 12.74 -2.92
CA PRO A 359 11.46 13.71 -2.88
C PRO A 359 11.22 14.80 -1.82
N GLN A 360 11.38 14.45 -0.55
CA GLN A 360 11.22 15.30 0.62
C GLN A 360 12.46 15.25 1.51
N ASP A 361 12.89 16.41 2.01
CA ASP A 361 14.09 16.55 2.84
C ASP A 361 14.02 15.82 4.19
N CYS A 362 12.82 15.46 4.63
CA CYS A 362 12.64 14.73 5.89
C CYS A 362 12.64 13.19 5.71
N LEU A 363 12.71 12.73 4.47
CA LEU A 363 12.72 11.31 4.13
C LEU A 363 14.10 10.86 3.63
N GLU A 364 14.48 9.63 3.95
CA GLU A 364 15.72 9.04 3.46
C GLU A 364 15.69 8.93 1.92
N GLN A 365 16.70 9.47 1.26
CA GLN A 365 16.82 9.50 -0.21
C GLN A 365 17.94 8.55 -0.67
N ARG A 366 17.74 7.24 -0.50
CA ARG A 366 18.69 6.20 -0.91
C ARG A 366 18.14 5.42 -2.10
N ASP A 367 19.03 4.97 -2.96
CA ASP A 367 18.72 4.14 -4.12
C ASP A 367 19.48 2.79 -4.15
N ASP A 368 20.22 2.49 -3.07
CA ASP A 368 20.96 1.24 -2.88
C ASP A 368 20.30 0.30 -1.86
N ARG A 369 19.14 0.70 -1.32
CA ARG A 369 18.42 -0.04 -0.28
C ARG A 369 16.92 -0.04 -0.50
N VAL A 370 16.28 -1.18 -0.25
CA VAL A 370 14.84 -1.36 -0.33
C VAL A 370 14.31 -1.81 1.02
N TYR A 371 13.27 -1.15 1.50
CA TYR A 371 12.53 -1.49 2.72
C TYR A 371 11.14 -1.96 2.33
N ASN A 372 10.78 -3.18 2.69
CA ASN A 372 9.50 -3.76 2.33
C ASN A 372 8.85 -4.51 3.50
N CYS A 373 7.59 -4.24 3.77
CA CYS A 373 6.79 -5.02 4.69
C CYS A 373 6.29 -6.29 4.01
N HIS A 374 6.43 -7.43 4.70
CA HIS A 374 6.06 -8.76 4.24
C HIS A 374 4.99 -9.40 5.13
N PHE A 375 4.00 -8.61 5.57
CA PHE A 375 2.99 -9.06 6.52
C PHE A 375 3.66 -9.70 7.76
N GLN A 376 3.40 -10.99 8.03
CA GLN A 376 3.95 -11.68 9.20
C GLN A 376 5.46 -11.98 9.14
N ALA A 377 6.07 -11.91 7.97
CA ALA A 377 7.52 -11.94 7.90
C ALA A 377 8.16 -10.62 8.36
N GLY A 378 7.35 -9.62 8.67
CA GLY A 378 7.80 -8.33 9.20
C GLY A 378 8.37 -7.40 8.13
N LEU A 379 9.11 -6.40 8.57
CA LEU A 379 9.92 -5.54 7.71
C LEU A 379 11.18 -6.29 7.26
N ARG A 380 11.48 -6.21 5.97
CA ARG A 380 12.71 -6.71 5.35
C ARG A 380 13.46 -5.56 4.69
N VAL A 381 14.79 -5.57 4.86
CA VAL A 381 15.68 -4.59 4.23
C VAL A 381 16.64 -5.32 3.30
N TYR A 382 16.72 -4.82 2.08
CA TYR A 382 17.55 -5.41 1.04
C TYR A 382 18.61 -4.41 0.55
N ASP A 383 19.84 -4.87 0.40
CA ASP A 383 20.87 -4.19 -0.36
C ASP A 383 20.66 -4.48 -1.86
N VAL A 384 20.49 -3.42 -2.63
CA VAL A 384 20.30 -3.43 -4.07
C VAL A 384 21.36 -2.62 -4.81
N SER A 385 22.53 -2.43 -4.20
CA SER A 385 23.69 -1.81 -4.84
C SER A 385 24.01 -2.52 -6.16
N ASP A 386 23.94 -3.86 -6.14
CA ASP A 386 23.92 -4.67 -7.35
C ASP A 386 22.47 -5.09 -7.66
N PRO A 387 21.81 -4.49 -8.68
CA PRO A 387 20.42 -4.76 -9.01
C PRO A 387 20.18 -6.19 -9.53
N PHE A 388 21.23 -6.90 -9.94
CA PHE A 388 21.14 -8.28 -10.40
C PHE A 388 21.17 -9.30 -9.26
N VAL A 389 21.66 -8.91 -8.09
CA VAL A 389 21.84 -9.80 -6.93
C VAL A 389 21.38 -9.12 -5.63
N PRO A 390 20.07 -8.84 -5.51
CA PRO A 390 19.51 -8.29 -4.26
C PRO A 390 19.81 -9.19 -3.06
N LYS A 391 20.15 -8.60 -1.90
CA LYS A 391 20.50 -9.34 -0.68
C LYS A 391 19.70 -8.83 0.51
N GLU A 392 19.06 -9.74 1.25
CA GLU A 392 18.48 -9.39 2.55
C GLU A 392 19.61 -9.11 3.55
N ILE A 393 19.63 -7.90 4.12
CA ILE A 393 20.67 -7.45 5.05
C ILE A 393 20.18 -7.26 6.48
N ALA A 394 18.88 -6.99 6.65
CA ALA A 394 18.30 -6.74 7.96
C ALA A 394 16.81 -7.10 7.97
N TYR A 395 16.26 -7.36 9.17
CA TYR A 395 14.83 -7.49 9.37
C TYR A 395 14.40 -7.05 10.77
N PHE A 396 13.12 -6.65 10.85
CA PHE A 396 12.36 -6.49 12.08
C PHE A 396 11.04 -7.24 11.98
N MET A 397 10.69 -8.03 12.99
CA MET A 397 9.41 -8.70 13.10
C MET A 397 8.75 -8.29 14.41
N PRO A 398 7.55 -7.66 14.38
CA PRO A 398 6.83 -7.29 15.60
C PRO A 398 6.45 -8.54 16.39
N PRO A 399 6.23 -8.44 17.72
CA PRO A 399 5.69 -9.55 18.51
C PRO A 399 4.28 -9.92 18.04
N ASP A 400 3.81 -11.09 18.43
CA ASP A 400 2.42 -11.46 18.18
C ASP A 400 1.50 -10.64 19.10
N PRO A 401 0.42 -10.04 18.59
CA PRO A 401 -0.46 -9.19 19.39
C PRO A 401 -1.20 -9.98 20.48
N GLU A 402 -1.57 -9.32 21.57
CA GLU A 402 -2.35 -9.93 22.65
C GLU A 402 -3.81 -10.19 22.30
N GLY A 403 -4.32 -9.48 21.32
CA GLY A 403 -5.70 -9.57 20.83
C GLY A 403 -5.87 -8.76 19.54
N THR A 404 -7.09 -8.65 19.09
CA THR A 404 -7.46 -7.78 17.98
C THR A 404 -7.96 -6.45 18.48
N TRP A 405 -7.50 -5.35 17.91
CA TRP A 405 -8.02 -4.01 18.23
C TRP A 405 -9.33 -3.69 17.52
N PHE A 406 -9.72 -4.50 16.59
CA PHE A 406 -10.99 -4.40 15.88
C PHE A 406 -11.53 -5.80 15.61
N ASP A 407 -12.82 -5.91 15.66
CA ASP A 407 -13.51 -7.16 15.38
C ASP A 407 -13.50 -7.40 13.86
N ILE A 408 -12.88 -8.50 13.45
CA ILE A 408 -13.02 -9.00 12.10
C ILE A 408 -14.20 -9.96 12.14
N GLU A 409 -15.41 -9.41 12.29
CA GLU A 409 -16.64 -10.20 12.47
C GLU A 409 -16.88 -11.20 11.35
N ASP A 410 -16.28 -10.99 10.19
CA ASP A 410 -16.50 -11.86 9.05
C ASP A 410 -15.28 -12.72 8.67
N GLY A 411 -14.18 -12.64 9.40
CA GLY A 411 -12.97 -13.43 9.16
C GLY A 411 -12.33 -13.20 7.78
N THR A 412 -12.74 -12.17 7.05
CA THR A 412 -12.45 -12.03 5.62
C THR A 412 -11.07 -11.48 5.34
N LEU A 413 -10.42 -10.79 6.26
CA LEU A 413 -9.11 -10.18 5.97
C LEU A 413 -7.93 -11.03 6.43
N PHE A 414 -7.99 -11.58 7.63
CA PHE A 414 -6.88 -12.36 8.17
C PHE A 414 -7.42 -13.53 9.02
N PRO A 415 -8.03 -14.55 8.39
CA PRO A 415 -8.39 -15.76 9.11
C PRO A 415 -7.10 -16.47 9.53
N GLY A 416 -6.94 -16.70 10.79
CA GLY A 416 -5.76 -17.40 11.27
C GLY A 416 -5.34 -16.95 12.67
N PRO A 417 -4.23 -17.51 13.18
CA PRO A 417 -3.73 -17.14 14.49
C PRO A 417 -3.33 -15.66 14.54
N HIS A 418 -3.45 -15.04 15.70
CA HIS A 418 -2.99 -13.69 15.95
C HIS A 418 -1.46 -13.64 15.84
N ILE A 419 -0.96 -13.10 14.74
CA ILE A 419 0.46 -13.00 14.42
C ILE A 419 0.79 -11.54 14.19
N GLY A 420 1.98 -11.12 14.60
CA GLY A 420 2.48 -9.78 14.32
C GLY A 420 2.64 -9.55 12.83
N ILE A 421 1.99 -8.51 12.30
CA ILE A 421 1.95 -8.18 10.87
C ILE A 421 2.50 -6.76 10.68
N ALA A 422 3.60 -6.65 9.91
CA ALA A 422 4.08 -5.35 9.43
C ALA A 422 3.30 -4.94 8.18
N GLU A 423 2.72 -3.74 8.22
CA GLU A 423 1.80 -3.26 7.19
C GLU A 423 2.43 -2.22 6.29
N ASP A 424 3.05 -1.20 6.88
CA ASP A 424 3.66 -0.10 6.14
C ASP A 424 5.01 0.30 6.75
N VAL A 425 5.84 0.97 5.96
CA VAL A 425 7.16 1.41 6.38
C VAL A 425 7.49 2.80 5.85
N LEU A 426 8.11 3.62 6.72
CA LEU A 426 8.61 4.93 6.38
C LEU A 426 10.00 5.11 6.99
N VAL A 427 10.90 5.79 6.30
CA VAL A 427 12.27 6.03 6.77
C VAL A 427 12.57 7.52 6.72
N ASP A 428 13.01 8.10 7.84
CA ASP A 428 13.37 9.51 7.88
C ASP A 428 14.85 9.77 7.53
N ASP A 429 15.18 11.04 7.28
CA ASP A 429 16.53 11.50 6.96
C ASP A 429 17.55 11.27 8.11
N ARG A 430 17.08 10.97 9.33
CA ARG A 430 17.90 10.61 10.49
C ARG A 430 18.21 9.12 10.54
N GLY A 431 17.61 8.32 9.63
CA GLY A 431 17.77 6.85 9.55
C GLY A 431 16.90 6.07 10.52
N TYR A 432 15.87 6.67 11.12
CA TYR A 432 14.85 5.96 11.86
C TYR A 432 13.84 5.35 10.90
N ILE A 433 13.50 4.10 11.16
CA ILE A 433 12.56 3.32 10.38
C ILE A 433 11.29 3.16 11.22
N TYR A 434 10.18 3.59 10.68
CA TYR A 434 8.86 3.51 11.28
C TYR A 434 8.10 2.38 10.63
N VAL A 435 7.68 1.40 11.42
CA VAL A 435 6.95 0.23 10.94
C VAL A 435 5.57 0.24 11.55
N ASP A 436 4.60 0.49 10.72
CA ASP A 436 3.20 0.42 11.13
C ASP A 436 2.73 -1.03 11.13
N THR A 437 1.97 -1.41 12.14
CA THR A 437 1.44 -2.76 12.28
C THR A 437 -0.08 -2.73 12.27
N TYR A 438 -0.66 -3.81 11.80
CA TYR A 438 -2.09 -3.87 11.64
C TYR A 438 -2.86 -3.94 12.98
N GLN A 439 -2.23 -4.44 14.04
CA GLN A 439 -2.92 -4.72 15.31
C GLN A 439 -2.10 -4.40 16.56
N ASP A 440 -0.92 -3.83 16.43
CA ASP A 440 -0.01 -3.68 17.56
C ASP A 440 0.78 -2.37 17.55
N GLY A 441 0.32 -1.35 16.82
CA GLY A 441 0.90 0.00 16.87
C GLY A 441 2.06 0.24 15.93
N LEU A 442 2.77 1.33 16.19
CA LEU A 442 3.92 1.82 15.44
C LEU A 442 5.21 1.46 16.19
N TYR A 443 6.09 0.73 15.53
CA TYR A 443 7.44 0.44 16.01
C TYR A 443 8.45 1.35 15.34
N ILE A 444 9.41 1.83 16.11
CA ILE A 444 10.52 2.63 15.63
C ILE A 444 11.79 1.82 15.81
N VAL A 445 12.48 1.55 14.71
CA VAL A 445 13.73 0.78 14.70
C VAL A 445 14.79 1.53 13.90
N ARG A 446 16.03 1.07 13.96
CA ARG A 446 17.14 1.62 13.19
C ARG A 446 18.01 0.48 12.65
N CYS A 447 18.39 0.59 11.39
CA CYS A 447 19.32 -0.35 10.77
C CYS A 447 20.75 -0.06 11.26
N THR A 448 21.51 -1.10 11.58
CA THR A 448 22.89 -1.00 12.13
C THR A 448 23.97 -1.35 11.09
N VAL A 449 23.58 -1.62 9.83
CA VAL A 449 24.47 -1.98 8.71
C VAL A 449 24.24 -1.08 7.51
#